data_c956a9330517f16f8470276c54fdee11
#
_entry.id   c956a9330517f16f8470276c54fdee11
#
_cell.length_a   1.000
_cell.length_b   1.000
_cell.length_c   1.000
_cell.angle_alpha   90.00
_cell.angle_beta   90.00
_cell.angle_gamma   90.00
#
_symmetry.space_group_name_H-M   'P 1'
#
loop_
_entity.id
_entity.type
_entity.pdbx_description
1 polymer ?
#
loop_
_entity_poly.entity_id
_entity_poly.type
_entity_poly.pdbx_seq_one_letter_code
_entity_poly.pdbx_strand_id
1 'polypeptide(L)'
;MKKTKFIIGSIILVLLFAIGVYSIKPLLNITHYGLDLQGGFEILYQVESLDGKKLDNDMLYSTYKAIGKRIDILGVSEPEISIEGNDRIRIKLAGVTNAEDARKMIASTATLSFRDYNDNLLMTSEVLGGSAKETTDTMGRPAVSLSIKDTSTFYDVTKKVSTMTNNIIVIWLDYDETTDSYVKERGQCGSSTSHCLSAATVDRGFASDVIISGNFTKKEAKSLVDLINSGALPTKLTELSSHTVEASFGELSLSKTLVAGLIGIVLVMILMVVIYKFCGLVAGFGITLYTILSFLIFYLINGVLTLPGIAALLLGIGMAVDASIISFERIKENILIGKSIDKSFDLGNKNSFSSIVDANITTIIAAVILFILGDSSIRGFATMLIINVLVTIFVMVFLTKVIIKYFVKTKVFDNKPYLFIGVKKNKIEKSSEIKIPYEKINIVKTKKYSYLLTIMLIIVMSGLFIYRGINLGIDFSGGTSISINTKDNNTDLNTIKKDLTSYHIIGESTNNDIISIDIKETLNEEEIKNLGNKLQSDYNVDTEIYAVSNIVKQELVKNAIKSLIFASIGIVIY
;
A
#
# COMPACT_ATOMS: atom_id res chain seq x y z
N MET A 1 51.04 17.05 7.97
CA MET A 1 50.40 16.04 7.12
C MET A 1 49.30 15.20 7.79
N LYS A 2 49.52 14.55 8.96
CA LYS A 2 48.49 13.70 9.60
C LYS A 2 47.24 14.48 10.06
N LYS A 3 47.40 15.62 10.75
CA LYS A 3 46.30 16.50 11.18
C LYS A 3 45.54 17.13 10.01
N THR A 4 46.26 17.50 8.93
CA THR A 4 45.66 18.08 7.75
C THR A 4 44.73 17.08 7.03
N LYS A 5 45.15 15.82 6.87
CA LYS A 5 44.27 14.76 6.30
C LYS A 5 43.05 14.51 7.15
N PHE A 6 43.16 14.55 8.48
CA PHE A 6 42.03 14.41 9.39
C PHE A 6 41.04 15.56 9.22
N ILE A 7 41.50 16.82 9.19
CA ILE A 7 40.65 18.01 9.02
C ILE A 7 39.92 17.96 7.68
N ILE A 8 40.66 17.66 6.59
CA ILE A 8 40.03 17.55 5.25
C ILE A 8 38.97 16.46 5.24
N GLY A 9 39.24 15.29 5.78
CA GLY A 9 38.27 14.21 5.86
C GLY A 9 37.02 14.56 6.69
N SER A 10 37.23 15.29 7.81
CA SER A 10 36.13 15.76 8.64
C SER A 10 35.26 16.80 7.92
N ILE A 11 35.87 17.73 7.18
CA ILE A 11 35.14 18.74 6.40
C ILE A 11 34.31 18.05 5.30
N ILE A 12 34.92 17.10 4.57
CA ILE A 12 34.20 16.34 3.53
C ILE A 12 33.00 15.58 4.15
N LEU A 13 33.19 14.94 5.30
CA LEU A 13 32.12 14.21 5.99
C LEU A 13 30.98 15.12 6.41
N VAL A 14 31.29 16.32 6.96
CA VAL A 14 30.27 17.31 7.35
C VAL A 14 29.55 17.87 6.13
N LEU A 15 30.25 18.16 5.03
CA LEU A 15 29.63 18.61 3.78
C LEU A 15 28.70 17.55 3.19
N LEU A 16 29.15 16.30 3.12
CA LEU A 16 28.32 15.19 2.65
C LEU A 16 27.09 14.98 3.55
N PHE A 17 27.24 15.14 4.86
CA PHE A 17 26.12 15.08 5.81
C PHE A 17 25.10 16.19 5.55
N ALA A 18 25.58 17.43 5.37
CA ALA A 18 24.72 18.58 5.11
C ALA A 18 23.97 18.43 3.76
N ILE A 19 24.67 17.99 2.70
CA ILE A 19 24.05 17.70 1.41
C ILE A 19 23.01 16.59 1.56
N GLY A 20 23.33 15.54 2.30
CA GLY A 20 22.43 14.43 2.57
C GLY A 20 21.14 14.89 3.25
N VAL A 21 21.25 15.65 4.35
CA VAL A 21 20.08 16.18 5.05
C VAL A 21 19.23 17.08 4.14
N TYR A 22 19.89 17.94 3.33
CA TYR A 22 19.21 18.83 2.38
C TYR A 22 18.44 18.03 1.31
N SER A 23 18.97 16.88 0.88
CA SER A 23 18.37 16.03 -0.16
C SER A 23 17.11 15.28 0.30
N ILE A 24 16.85 15.16 1.61
CA ILE A 24 15.70 14.41 2.13
C ILE A 24 14.37 15.05 1.69
N LYS A 25 14.24 16.37 1.80
CA LYS A 25 12.99 17.09 1.46
C LYS A 25 12.63 16.96 -0.04
N PRO A 26 13.53 17.23 -1.00
CA PRO A 26 13.26 16.96 -2.41
C PRO A 26 12.86 15.50 -2.68
N LEU A 27 13.53 14.55 -2.02
CA LEU A 27 13.27 13.13 -2.22
C LEU A 27 11.87 12.72 -1.73
N LEU A 28 11.44 13.24 -0.58
CA LEU A 28 10.07 13.02 -0.08
C LEU A 28 9.01 13.60 -1.05
N ASN A 29 9.28 14.74 -1.67
CA ASN A 29 8.33 15.39 -2.57
C ASN A 29 8.12 14.62 -3.89
N ILE A 30 9.10 13.84 -4.34
CA ILE A 30 9.02 13.05 -5.58
C ILE A 30 8.61 11.59 -5.30
N THR A 31 8.47 11.19 -4.04
CA THR A 31 8.07 9.84 -3.66
C THR A 31 6.55 9.68 -3.83
N HIS A 32 6.14 8.58 -4.44
CA HIS A 32 4.73 8.22 -4.57
C HIS A 32 4.22 7.66 -3.26
N TYR A 33 3.13 8.23 -2.76
CA TYR A 33 2.52 7.82 -1.50
C TYR A 33 1.30 6.93 -1.76
N GLY A 34 1.15 5.89 -0.95
CA GLY A 34 0.00 5.00 -1.00
C GLY A 34 -1.26 5.59 -0.40
N LEU A 35 -2.33 4.84 -0.55
CA LEU A 35 -3.66 5.13 -0.06
C LEU A 35 -3.69 5.56 1.41
N ASP A 36 -2.95 4.83 2.26
CA ASP A 36 -2.87 5.06 3.72
C ASP A 36 -2.31 6.45 4.08
N LEU A 37 -1.65 7.13 3.13
CA LEU A 37 -0.93 8.38 3.34
C LEU A 37 -1.48 9.57 2.56
N GLN A 38 -2.23 9.34 1.49
CA GLN A 38 -2.84 10.40 0.66
C GLN A 38 -4.36 10.33 0.61
N GLY A 39 -4.95 9.26 1.16
CA GLY A 39 -6.36 8.98 0.96
C GLY A 39 -6.65 8.42 -0.44
N GLY A 40 -7.90 8.06 -0.69
CA GLY A 40 -8.38 7.44 -1.91
C GLY A 40 -9.09 6.12 -1.65
N PHE A 41 -9.03 5.17 -2.58
CA PHE A 41 -9.66 3.86 -2.36
C PHE A 41 -8.89 2.71 -2.99
N GLU A 42 -9.06 1.53 -2.40
CA GLU A 42 -8.60 0.24 -2.89
C GLU A 42 -9.79 -0.69 -3.04
N ILE A 43 -9.87 -1.42 -4.15
CA ILE A 43 -10.90 -2.43 -4.38
C ILE A 43 -10.25 -3.69 -4.91
N LEU A 44 -10.70 -4.84 -4.41
CA LEU A 44 -10.40 -6.14 -4.97
C LEU A 44 -11.64 -6.70 -5.67
N TYR A 45 -11.56 -6.86 -6.97
CA TYR A 45 -12.62 -7.46 -7.78
C TYR A 45 -12.36 -8.94 -8.07
N GLN A 46 -13.40 -9.75 -7.94
CA GLN A 46 -13.52 -11.05 -8.58
C GLN A 46 -13.90 -10.83 -10.05
N VAL A 47 -13.21 -11.49 -10.96
CA VAL A 47 -13.47 -11.41 -12.41
C VAL A 47 -14.18 -12.68 -12.84
N GLU A 48 -15.34 -12.52 -13.43
CA GLU A 48 -16.18 -13.63 -13.89
C GLU A 48 -16.50 -13.47 -15.38
N SER A 49 -16.56 -14.58 -16.13
CA SER A 49 -16.98 -14.54 -17.53
C SER A 49 -18.46 -14.20 -17.65
N LEU A 50 -18.83 -13.33 -18.59
CA LEU A 50 -20.23 -12.98 -18.87
C LEU A 50 -21.06 -14.18 -19.36
N ASP A 51 -20.40 -15.15 -20.02
CA ASP A 51 -21.06 -16.34 -20.60
C ASP A 51 -21.16 -17.52 -19.62
N GLY A 52 -20.75 -17.35 -18.35
CA GLY A 52 -20.68 -18.43 -17.37
C GLY A 52 -19.62 -19.51 -17.67
N LYS A 53 -18.78 -19.29 -18.67
CA LYS A 53 -17.65 -20.17 -18.99
C LYS A 53 -16.50 -19.94 -18.02
N LYS A 54 -15.57 -20.88 -17.98
CA LYS A 54 -14.36 -20.71 -17.18
C LYS A 54 -13.55 -19.52 -17.69
N LEU A 55 -13.17 -18.61 -16.77
CA LEU A 55 -12.30 -17.49 -17.09
C LEU A 55 -10.95 -18.01 -17.61
N ASP A 56 -10.49 -17.46 -18.73
CA ASP A 56 -9.14 -17.69 -19.24
C ASP A 56 -8.22 -16.51 -18.97
N ASN A 57 -6.92 -16.74 -19.14
CA ASN A 57 -5.91 -15.71 -18.87
C ASN A 57 -6.00 -14.53 -19.84
N ASP A 58 -6.46 -14.74 -21.07
CA ASP A 58 -6.58 -13.69 -22.08
C ASP A 58 -7.75 -12.76 -21.75
N MET A 59 -8.87 -13.31 -21.27
CA MET A 59 -10.00 -12.54 -20.78
C MET A 59 -9.61 -11.70 -19.54
N LEU A 60 -8.91 -12.31 -18.58
CA LEU A 60 -8.43 -11.60 -17.39
C LEU A 60 -7.48 -10.46 -17.75
N TYR A 61 -6.55 -10.71 -18.67
CA TYR A 61 -5.60 -9.70 -19.13
C TYR A 61 -6.26 -8.59 -19.95
N SER A 62 -7.27 -8.94 -20.77
CA SER A 62 -8.06 -7.96 -21.52
C SER A 62 -8.87 -7.07 -20.58
N THR A 63 -9.45 -7.63 -19.53
CA THR A 63 -10.15 -6.90 -18.46
C THR A 63 -9.19 -5.96 -17.73
N TYR A 64 -8.01 -6.45 -17.34
CA TYR A 64 -6.96 -5.63 -16.73
C TYR A 64 -6.58 -4.41 -17.60
N LYS A 65 -6.39 -4.62 -18.91
CA LYS A 65 -6.09 -3.51 -19.84
C LYS A 65 -7.23 -2.51 -19.99
N ALA A 66 -8.47 -3.01 -20.06
CA ALA A 66 -9.64 -2.14 -20.18
C ALA A 66 -9.83 -1.28 -18.91
N ILE A 67 -9.64 -1.87 -17.73
CA ILE A 67 -9.62 -1.13 -16.45
C ILE A 67 -8.52 -0.06 -16.46
N GLY A 68 -7.30 -0.40 -16.91
CA GLY A 68 -6.20 0.57 -17.01
C GLY A 68 -6.57 1.78 -17.86
N LYS A 69 -7.15 1.57 -19.05
CA LYS A 69 -7.63 2.67 -19.90
C LYS A 69 -8.68 3.56 -19.23
N ARG A 70 -9.59 2.96 -18.47
CA ARG A 70 -10.63 3.73 -17.74
C ARG A 70 -10.02 4.61 -16.67
N ILE A 71 -9.05 4.10 -15.95
CA ILE A 71 -8.33 4.83 -14.91
C ILE A 71 -7.48 5.95 -15.52
N ASP A 72 -6.83 5.71 -16.67
CA ASP A 72 -6.09 6.74 -17.41
C ASP A 72 -7.02 7.91 -17.82
N ILE A 73 -8.24 7.60 -18.27
CA ILE A 73 -9.26 8.59 -18.64
C ILE A 73 -9.72 9.40 -17.41
N LEU A 74 -9.81 8.77 -16.23
CA LEU A 74 -10.11 9.47 -14.98
C LEU A 74 -9.03 10.48 -14.58
N GLY A 75 -7.85 10.42 -15.20
CA GLY A 75 -6.75 11.33 -14.91
C GLY A 75 -6.12 11.11 -13.53
N VAL A 76 -6.27 9.91 -12.99
CA VAL A 76 -5.66 9.56 -11.70
C VAL A 76 -4.15 9.41 -11.89
N SER A 77 -3.38 10.12 -11.09
CA SER A 77 -1.93 9.99 -11.10
C SER A 77 -1.55 8.64 -10.47
N GLU A 78 -0.80 7.82 -11.24
CA GLU A 78 -0.15 6.60 -10.77
C GLU A 78 -1.07 5.56 -10.12
N PRO A 79 -2.05 5.03 -10.88
CA PRO A 79 -2.89 3.96 -10.40
C PRO A 79 -2.07 2.67 -10.21
N GLU A 80 -2.26 1.97 -9.11
CA GLU A 80 -1.72 0.64 -8.91
C GLU A 80 -2.79 -0.39 -9.28
N ILE A 81 -2.59 -1.10 -10.39
CA ILE A 81 -3.48 -2.16 -10.84
C ILE A 81 -2.67 -3.46 -10.89
N SER A 82 -3.16 -4.50 -10.25
CA SER A 82 -2.49 -5.79 -10.21
C SER A 82 -3.45 -6.96 -10.37
N ILE A 83 -3.00 -8.00 -11.10
CA ILE A 83 -3.73 -9.27 -11.17
C ILE A 83 -3.32 -10.11 -9.96
N GLU A 84 -4.29 -10.62 -9.21
CA GLU A 84 -4.11 -11.50 -8.07
C GLU A 84 -4.72 -12.88 -8.32
N GLY A 85 -3.87 -13.90 -8.23
CA GLY A 85 -4.29 -15.27 -8.58
C GLY A 85 -4.62 -15.42 -10.05
N ASN A 86 -5.69 -16.17 -10.35
CA ASN A 86 -6.10 -16.48 -11.72
C ASN A 86 -7.40 -15.77 -12.14
N ASP A 87 -8.03 -15.03 -11.24
CA ASP A 87 -9.42 -14.57 -11.40
C ASP A 87 -9.74 -13.27 -10.63
N ARG A 88 -8.71 -12.52 -10.20
CA ARG A 88 -8.93 -11.27 -9.45
C ARG A 88 -8.06 -10.14 -9.94
N ILE A 89 -8.59 -8.93 -9.81
CA ILE A 89 -7.90 -7.67 -10.11
C ILE A 89 -8.02 -6.75 -8.89
N ARG A 90 -6.88 -6.31 -8.37
CA ARG A 90 -6.78 -5.30 -7.33
C ARG A 90 -6.47 -3.95 -7.95
N ILE A 91 -7.20 -2.94 -7.53
CA ILE A 91 -7.06 -1.56 -7.99
C ILE A 91 -6.87 -0.67 -6.78
N LYS A 92 -5.84 0.17 -6.80
CA LYS A 92 -5.60 1.20 -5.79
C LYS A 92 -5.46 2.54 -6.47
N LEU A 93 -6.24 3.49 -6.04
CA LEU A 93 -6.26 4.85 -6.56
C LEU A 93 -6.04 5.83 -5.41
N ALA A 94 -4.80 6.27 -5.22
CA ALA A 94 -4.45 7.28 -4.22
C ALA A 94 -4.79 8.68 -4.70
N GLY A 95 -5.17 9.57 -3.77
CA GLY A 95 -5.46 10.98 -4.07
C GLY A 95 -6.76 11.24 -4.85
N VAL A 96 -7.63 10.25 -5.01
CA VAL A 96 -8.93 10.42 -5.69
C VAL A 96 -9.94 11.04 -4.74
N THR A 97 -10.48 12.20 -5.11
CA THR A 97 -11.47 12.93 -4.30
C THR A 97 -12.90 12.41 -4.45
N ASN A 98 -13.23 11.76 -5.56
CA ASN A 98 -14.54 11.16 -5.82
C ASN A 98 -14.40 9.67 -6.14
N ALA A 99 -14.34 8.88 -5.09
CA ALA A 99 -14.20 7.42 -5.19
C ALA A 99 -15.40 6.77 -5.92
N GLU A 100 -16.61 7.32 -5.77
CA GLU A 100 -17.81 6.75 -6.35
C GLU A 100 -17.86 6.83 -7.87
N ASP A 101 -17.58 8.02 -8.44
CA ASP A 101 -17.55 8.18 -9.89
C ASP A 101 -16.48 7.26 -10.51
N ALA A 102 -15.33 7.13 -9.84
CA ALA A 102 -14.27 6.24 -10.27
C ALA A 102 -14.69 4.76 -10.21
N ARG A 103 -15.31 4.31 -9.12
CA ARG A 103 -15.81 2.93 -8.98
C ARG A 103 -16.84 2.59 -10.04
N LYS A 104 -17.85 3.45 -10.23
CA LYS A 104 -18.88 3.26 -11.26
C LYS A 104 -18.27 3.13 -12.65
N MET A 105 -17.30 3.99 -12.98
CA MET A 105 -16.61 3.92 -14.26
C MET A 105 -15.78 2.64 -14.43
N ILE A 106 -15.14 2.17 -13.37
CA ILE A 106 -14.32 0.96 -13.39
C ILE A 106 -15.20 -0.29 -13.50
N ALA A 107 -16.25 -0.39 -12.68
CA ALA A 107 -17.07 -1.60 -12.53
C ALA A 107 -18.08 -1.80 -13.65
N SER A 108 -18.57 -0.72 -14.31
CA SER A 108 -19.51 -0.81 -15.41
C SER A 108 -18.99 -1.73 -16.52
N THR A 109 -19.81 -2.65 -17.01
CA THR A 109 -19.43 -3.47 -18.17
C THR A 109 -19.34 -2.60 -19.44
N ALA A 110 -19.99 -1.44 -19.45
CA ALA A 110 -20.05 -0.50 -20.58
C ALA A 110 -20.54 -1.15 -21.87
N THR A 111 -21.40 -2.15 -21.75
CA THR A 111 -21.96 -2.85 -22.88
C THR A 111 -23.14 -2.08 -23.43
N LEU A 112 -22.95 -1.44 -24.59
CA LEU A 112 -24.04 -0.84 -25.32
C LEU A 112 -24.80 -1.90 -26.11
N SER A 113 -26.13 -1.90 -25.94
CA SER A 113 -27.03 -2.68 -26.76
C SER A 113 -28.11 -1.79 -27.39
N PHE A 114 -28.43 -2.09 -28.63
CA PHE A 114 -29.52 -1.44 -29.37
C PHE A 114 -30.64 -2.45 -29.45
N ARG A 115 -31.81 -2.09 -28.89
CA ARG A 115 -32.97 -2.98 -28.79
C ARG A 115 -34.20 -2.35 -29.41
N ASP A 116 -35.17 -3.17 -29.80
CA ASP A 116 -36.46 -2.66 -30.29
C ASP A 116 -37.37 -2.24 -29.14
N TYR A 117 -38.57 -1.79 -29.46
CA TYR A 117 -39.62 -1.39 -28.49
C TYR A 117 -39.96 -2.51 -27.49
N ASN A 118 -39.81 -3.76 -27.85
CA ASN A 118 -40.13 -4.94 -27.03
C ASN A 118 -38.87 -5.55 -26.37
N ASP A 119 -37.80 -4.78 -26.28
CA ASP A 119 -36.53 -5.15 -25.68
C ASP A 119 -35.75 -6.27 -26.40
N ASN A 120 -36.14 -6.66 -27.63
CA ASN A 120 -35.40 -7.61 -28.42
C ASN A 120 -34.07 -7.01 -28.91
N LEU A 121 -32.98 -7.73 -28.77
CA LEU A 121 -31.66 -7.30 -29.21
C LEU A 121 -31.62 -7.15 -30.75
N LEU A 122 -31.24 -5.97 -31.22
CA LEU A 122 -31.06 -5.66 -32.62
C LEU A 122 -29.58 -5.70 -33.03
N MET A 123 -28.70 -5.09 -32.23
CA MET A 123 -27.26 -5.03 -32.42
C MET A 123 -26.55 -4.66 -31.13
N THR A 124 -25.26 -4.95 -31.07
CA THR A 124 -24.37 -4.65 -29.94
C THR A 124 -23.42 -3.50 -30.28
N SER A 125 -22.56 -3.13 -29.32
CA SER A 125 -21.50 -2.12 -29.51
C SER A 125 -20.48 -2.48 -30.61
N GLU A 126 -20.47 -3.69 -31.14
CA GLU A 126 -19.55 -4.12 -32.20
C GLU A 126 -19.71 -3.33 -33.50
N VAL A 127 -20.92 -2.79 -33.75
CA VAL A 127 -21.20 -1.92 -34.90
C VAL A 127 -20.58 -0.54 -34.79
N LEU A 128 -20.08 -0.19 -33.60
CA LEU A 128 -19.51 1.13 -33.32
C LEU A 128 -18.03 1.22 -33.67
N GLY A 129 -17.57 2.40 -34.09
CA GLY A 129 -16.18 2.69 -34.44
C GLY A 129 -15.26 2.96 -33.24
N GLY A 130 -15.75 2.80 -32.00
CA GLY A 130 -14.96 3.01 -30.78
C GLY A 130 -14.58 4.47 -30.52
N SER A 131 -15.24 5.44 -31.16
CA SER A 131 -15.05 6.87 -30.89
C SER A 131 -16.38 7.55 -30.63
N ALA A 132 -16.65 7.82 -29.35
CA ALA A 132 -17.71 8.70 -28.91
C ALA A 132 -17.16 10.12 -28.74
N LYS A 133 -18.02 11.16 -28.95
CA LYS A 133 -17.66 12.58 -28.77
C LYS A 133 -18.79 13.34 -28.09
N GLU A 134 -18.43 14.30 -27.25
CA GLU A 134 -19.38 15.25 -26.71
C GLU A 134 -19.98 16.09 -27.85
N THR A 135 -21.28 16.27 -27.85
CA THR A 135 -22.03 17.10 -28.80
C THR A 135 -23.22 17.75 -28.12
N THR A 136 -24.06 18.41 -28.88
CA THR A 136 -25.36 18.93 -28.44
C THR A 136 -26.46 18.39 -29.32
N ASP A 137 -27.63 18.17 -28.74
CA ASP A 137 -28.84 17.83 -29.49
C ASP A 137 -29.40 19.05 -30.25
N THR A 138 -30.48 18.86 -30.99
CA THR A 138 -31.15 19.92 -31.73
C THR A 138 -31.72 21.04 -30.86
N MET A 139 -31.84 20.82 -29.54
CA MET A 139 -32.31 21.80 -28.55
C MET A 139 -31.15 22.45 -27.79
N GLY A 140 -29.87 22.15 -28.17
CA GLY A 140 -28.69 22.68 -27.50
C GLY A 140 -28.33 22.00 -26.18
N ARG A 141 -28.94 20.87 -25.82
CA ARG A 141 -28.65 20.12 -24.61
C ARG A 141 -27.43 19.20 -24.82
N PRO A 142 -26.66 18.90 -23.77
CA PRO A 142 -25.54 17.95 -23.85
C PRO A 142 -26.01 16.60 -24.41
N ALA A 143 -25.24 16.05 -25.35
CA ALA A 143 -25.53 14.79 -26.03
C ALA A 143 -24.22 14.08 -26.39
N VAL A 144 -24.29 12.82 -26.78
CA VAL A 144 -23.13 12.00 -27.17
C VAL A 144 -23.28 11.53 -28.62
N SER A 145 -22.30 11.83 -29.45
CA SER A 145 -22.22 11.31 -30.83
C SER A 145 -21.43 10.01 -30.85
N LEU A 146 -21.99 8.99 -31.50
CA LEU A 146 -21.37 7.69 -31.74
C LEU A 146 -20.98 7.54 -33.20
N SER A 147 -19.74 7.16 -33.46
CA SER A 147 -19.26 6.84 -34.80
C SER A 147 -19.62 5.37 -35.14
N ILE A 148 -20.15 5.14 -36.33
CA ILE A 148 -20.55 3.80 -36.81
C ILE A 148 -19.41 3.23 -37.68
N LYS A 149 -18.94 2.03 -37.34
CA LYS A 149 -17.92 1.29 -38.09
C LYS A 149 -18.55 0.40 -39.17
N ASP A 150 -19.56 -0.38 -38.78
CA ASP A 150 -20.31 -1.24 -39.69
C ASP A 150 -21.59 -0.54 -40.14
N THR A 151 -21.43 0.33 -41.11
CA THR A 151 -22.52 1.13 -41.68
C THR A 151 -23.55 0.28 -42.44
N SER A 152 -23.15 -0.91 -42.95
CA SER A 152 -24.06 -1.82 -43.66
C SER A 152 -25.03 -2.49 -42.71
N THR A 153 -24.51 -3.13 -41.67
CA THR A 153 -25.34 -3.76 -40.63
C THR A 153 -26.24 -2.72 -39.95
N PHE A 154 -25.69 -1.52 -39.66
CA PHE A 154 -26.46 -0.45 -39.06
C PHE A 154 -27.61 0.03 -39.96
N TYR A 155 -27.35 0.17 -41.27
CA TYR A 155 -28.36 0.54 -42.26
C TYR A 155 -29.48 -0.53 -42.37
N ASP A 156 -29.11 -1.80 -42.46
CA ASP A 156 -30.08 -2.89 -42.58
C ASP A 156 -30.97 -3.03 -41.36
N VAL A 157 -30.41 -2.89 -40.16
CA VAL A 157 -31.13 -2.91 -38.90
C VAL A 157 -32.09 -1.71 -38.80
N THR A 158 -31.60 -0.48 -39.06
CA THR A 158 -32.41 0.72 -38.99
C THR A 158 -33.54 0.71 -40.04
N LYS A 159 -33.24 0.19 -41.25
CA LYS A 159 -34.26 0.00 -42.29
C LYS A 159 -35.31 -1.04 -41.88
N LYS A 160 -34.93 -2.13 -41.26
CA LYS A 160 -35.85 -3.12 -40.72
C LYS A 160 -36.77 -2.53 -39.65
N VAL A 161 -36.20 -1.77 -38.70
CA VAL A 161 -36.96 -1.12 -37.61
C VAL A 161 -37.93 -0.08 -38.18
N SER A 162 -37.55 0.69 -39.19
CA SER A 162 -38.41 1.70 -39.80
C SER A 162 -39.73 1.14 -40.40
N THR A 163 -39.78 -0.17 -40.65
CA THR A 163 -40.99 -0.88 -41.15
C THR A 163 -41.81 -1.54 -40.03
N MET A 164 -41.38 -1.46 -38.79
CA MET A 164 -42.08 -2.03 -37.63
C MET A 164 -43.19 -1.09 -37.15
N THR A 165 -44.24 -1.66 -36.53
CA THR A 165 -45.36 -0.90 -35.95
C THR A 165 -44.90 0.12 -34.90
N ASN A 166 -43.92 -0.29 -34.09
CA ASN A 166 -43.22 0.58 -33.13
C ASN A 166 -41.78 0.77 -33.64
N ASN A 167 -41.57 1.77 -34.48
CA ASN A 167 -40.30 2.02 -35.16
C ASN A 167 -39.30 2.77 -34.27
N ILE A 168 -39.05 2.22 -33.06
CA ILE A 168 -38.15 2.80 -32.05
C ILE A 168 -36.95 1.90 -31.89
N ILE A 169 -35.76 2.51 -31.86
CA ILE A 169 -34.50 1.90 -31.36
C ILE A 169 -34.21 2.50 -29.99
N VAL A 170 -34.08 1.63 -29.02
CA VAL A 170 -33.69 1.98 -27.65
C VAL A 170 -32.22 1.63 -27.43
N ILE A 171 -31.46 2.59 -26.93
CA ILE A 171 -30.04 2.43 -26.63
C ILE A 171 -29.89 2.21 -25.12
N TRP A 172 -29.38 1.05 -24.76
CA TRP A 172 -29.17 0.65 -23.39
C TRP A 172 -27.70 0.55 -23.05
N LEU A 173 -27.34 0.93 -21.82
CA LEU A 173 -26.07 0.68 -21.20
C LEU A 173 -26.24 -0.40 -20.14
N ASP A 174 -25.49 -1.50 -20.24
CA ASP A 174 -25.50 -2.62 -19.27
C ASP A 174 -26.92 -3.19 -19.02
N TYR A 175 -27.68 -3.41 -20.10
CA TYR A 175 -29.05 -3.93 -20.05
C TYR A 175 -29.15 -5.25 -19.29
N ASP A 176 -30.04 -5.31 -18.29
CA ASP A 176 -30.37 -6.52 -17.52
C ASP A 176 -31.76 -7.03 -17.91
N GLU A 177 -31.82 -8.26 -18.44
CA GLU A 177 -33.07 -8.90 -18.89
C GLU A 177 -34.09 -9.12 -17.76
N THR A 178 -33.65 -9.11 -16.50
CA THR A 178 -34.52 -9.37 -15.35
C THR A 178 -35.19 -8.11 -14.82
N THR A 179 -34.55 -6.97 -14.93
CA THR A 179 -34.97 -5.70 -14.34
C THR A 179 -35.40 -4.67 -15.36
N ASP A 180 -34.71 -4.58 -16.50
CA ASP A 180 -34.88 -3.48 -17.46
C ASP A 180 -35.93 -3.79 -18.50
N SER A 181 -36.78 -2.80 -18.81
CA SER A 181 -37.76 -2.87 -19.89
C SER A 181 -38.18 -1.49 -20.36
N TYR A 182 -38.04 -1.21 -21.65
CA TYR A 182 -38.44 0.07 -22.22
C TYR A 182 -39.92 0.39 -22.01
N VAL A 183 -40.78 -0.62 -22.13
CA VAL A 183 -42.23 -0.42 -21.93
C VAL A 183 -42.56 0.10 -20.53
N LYS A 184 -41.79 -0.36 -19.52
CA LYS A 184 -41.98 0.06 -18.13
C LYS A 184 -41.27 1.39 -17.82
N GLU A 185 -40.11 1.62 -18.41
CA GLU A 185 -39.19 2.71 -18.04
C GLU A 185 -39.17 3.88 -19.04
N ARG A 186 -40.00 3.87 -20.09
CA ARG A 186 -39.94 4.89 -21.15
C ARG A 186 -39.99 6.34 -20.67
N GLY A 187 -40.62 6.59 -19.52
CA GLY A 187 -40.66 7.91 -18.89
C GLY A 187 -39.37 8.32 -18.16
N GLN A 188 -38.49 7.37 -17.91
CA GLN A 188 -37.20 7.57 -17.22
C GLN A 188 -36.01 7.42 -18.16
N CYS A 189 -36.24 7.01 -19.41
CA CYS A 189 -35.22 6.84 -20.41
C CYS A 189 -34.48 8.17 -20.65
N GLY A 190 -33.14 8.14 -20.61
CA GLY A 190 -32.30 9.33 -20.69
C GLY A 190 -32.07 10.04 -19.35
N SER A 191 -32.50 9.45 -18.21
CA SER A 191 -32.18 9.92 -16.87
C SER A 191 -30.93 9.18 -16.34
N SER A 192 -30.24 9.79 -15.38
CA SER A 192 -29.05 9.22 -14.74
C SER A 192 -29.32 7.96 -13.88
N THR A 193 -30.58 7.66 -13.62
CA THR A 193 -31.03 6.52 -12.80
C THR A 193 -31.49 5.32 -13.61
N SER A 194 -31.58 5.44 -14.95
CA SER A 194 -32.01 4.36 -15.86
C SER A 194 -30.87 3.90 -16.75
N HIS A 195 -30.77 2.59 -17.00
CA HIS A 195 -29.88 2.01 -18.01
C HIS A 195 -30.31 2.38 -19.44
N CYS A 196 -31.55 2.85 -19.65
CA CYS A 196 -32.00 3.38 -20.93
C CYS A 196 -31.39 4.76 -21.19
N LEU A 197 -30.41 4.83 -22.11
CA LEU A 197 -29.74 6.08 -22.46
C LEU A 197 -30.57 6.98 -23.37
N SER A 198 -31.21 6.37 -24.38
CA SER A 198 -32.00 7.11 -25.38
C SER A 198 -32.95 6.18 -26.10
N ALA A 199 -34.07 6.73 -26.56
CA ALA A 199 -35.01 6.06 -27.43
C ALA A 199 -35.30 6.97 -28.63
N ALA A 200 -34.99 6.49 -29.83
CA ALA A 200 -35.11 7.26 -31.06
C ALA A 200 -36.07 6.60 -32.05
N THR A 201 -36.98 7.37 -32.62
CA THR A 201 -37.87 6.92 -33.72
C THR A 201 -37.03 6.86 -35.01
N VAL A 202 -37.19 5.79 -35.76
CA VAL A 202 -36.47 5.50 -36.99
C VAL A 202 -37.43 5.44 -38.15
N ASP A 203 -37.40 6.45 -39.03
CA ASP A 203 -38.29 6.56 -40.16
C ASP A 203 -37.70 5.97 -41.46
N ARG A 204 -36.38 5.72 -41.49
CA ARG A 204 -35.64 5.20 -42.64
C ARG A 204 -34.36 4.53 -42.21
N GLY A 205 -33.70 3.81 -43.13
CA GLY A 205 -32.33 3.30 -42.92
C GLY A 205 -31.33 4.44 -42.81
N PHE A 206 -30.42 4.34 -41.86
CA PHE A 206 -29.31 5.27 -41.62
C PHE A 206 -27.97 4.57 -41.78
N ALA A 207 -26.98 5.27 -42.37
CA ALA A 207 -25.62 4.82 -42.50
C ALA A 207 -24.62 5.85 -41.96
N SER A 208 -25.06 6.66 -41.01
CA SER A 208 -24.27 7.78 -40.45
C SER A 208 -24.21 7.70 -38.93
N ASP A 209 -23.36 8.52 -38.36
CA ASP A 209 -23.19 8.65 -36.91
C ASP A 209 -24.53 8.90 -36.19
N VAL A 210 -24.65 8.38 -34.98
CA VAL A 210 -25.84 8.45 -34.12
C VAL A 210 -25.59 9.41 -32.99
N ILE A 211 -26.62 10.17 -32.61
CA ILE A 211 -26.58 11.04 -31.44
C ILE A 211 -27.48 10.43 -30.34
N ILE A 212 -26.88 10.13 -29.20
CA ILE A 212 -27.59 9.77 -27.97
C ILE A 212 -28.05 11.07 -27.31
N SER A 213 -29.35 11.33 -27.29
CA SER A 213 -29.97 12.49 -26.66
C SER A 213 -30.74 12.06 -25.41
N GLY A 214 -30.61 12.83 -24.35
CA GLY A 214 -31.27 12.59 -23.07
C GLY A 214 -31.24 13.83 -22.17
N ASN A 215 -31.63 13.70 -20.94
CA ASN A 215 -31.53 14.79 -19.94
C ASN A 215 -30.16 14.80 -19.26
N PHE A 216 -29.11 14.71 -20.07
CA PHE A 216 -27.74 14.69 -19.55
C PHE A 216 -27.29 16.08 -19.10
N THR A 217 -26.59 16.12 -17.97
CA THR A 217 -25.69 17.22 -17.64
C THR A 217 -24.42 17.11 -18.48
N LYS A 218 -23.66 18.19 -18.60
CA LYS A 218 -22.37 18.17 -19.31
C LYS A 218 -21.40 17.14 -18.72
N LYS A 219 -21.41 16.96 -17.38
CA LYS A 219 -20.57 15.96 -16.68
C LYS A 219 -20.99 14.53 -17.05
N GLU A 220 -22.27 14.23 -17.07
CA GLU A 220 -22.79 12.90 -17.43
C GLU A 220 -22.52 12.56 -18.90
N ALA A 221 -22.72 13.50 -19.83
CA ALA A 221 -22.41 13.29 -21.24
C ALA A 221 -20.90 12.99 -21.43
N LYS A 222 -20.03 13.72 -20.74
CA LYS A 222 -18.59 13.46 -20.75
C LYS A 222 -18.25 12.08 -20.18
N SER A 223 -18.79 11.71 -19.02
CA SER A 223 -18.57 10.40 -18.41
C SER A 223 -19.02 9.26 -19.32
N LEU A 224 -20.15 9.43 -20.02
CA LEU A 224 -20.63 8.45 -20.98
C LEU A 224 -19.71 8.33 -22.21
N VAL A 225 -19.20 9.44 -22.73
CA VAL A 225 -18.18 9.46 -23.80
C VAL A 225 -16.92 8.69 -23.36
N ASP A 226 -16.44 9.00 -22.18
CA ASP A 226 -15.24 8.38 -21.61
C ASP A 226 -15.42 6.87 -21.42
N LEU A 227 -16.57 6.46 -20.91
CA LEU A 227 -16.92 5.06 -20.70
C LEU A 227 -16.99 4.29 -22.03
N ILE A 228 -17.67 4.82 -23.04
CA ILE A 228 -17.76 4.20 -24.37
C ILE A 228 -16.38 4.09 -25.03
N ASN A 229 -15.56 5.14 -24.94
CA ASN A 229 -14.21 5.15 -25.52
C ASN A 229 -13.25 4.21 -24.80
N SER A 230 -13.45 3.94 -23.52
CA SER A 230 -12.67 2.95 -22.77
C SER A 230 -12.92 1.51 -23.24
N GLY A 231 -14.07 1.26 -23.83
CA GLY A 231 -14.52 -0.05 -24.33
C GLY A 231 -15.26 -0.88 -23.29
N ALA A 232 -16.04 -1.85 -23.77
CA ALA A 232 -16.75 -2.79 -22.93
C ALA A 232 -15.77 -3.75 -22.22
N LEU A 233 -16.09 -4.12 -20.97
CA LEU A 233 -15.39 -5.19 -20.28
C LEU A 233 -15.85 -6.54 -20.82
N PRO A 234 -14.92 -7.47 -21.11
CA PRO A 234 -15.26 -8.82 -21.53
C PRO A 234 -15.74 -9.70 -20.38
N THR A 235 -15.80 -9.17 -19.17
CA THR A 235 -16.07 -9.88 -17.92
C THR A 235 -16.92 -9.05 -16.99
N LYS A 236 -17.58 -9.74 -16.04
CA LYS A 236 -18.26 -9.12 -14.90
C LYS A 236 -17.28 -8.95 -13.74
N LEU A 237 -17.37 -7.83 -13.05
CA LEU A 237 -16.59 -7.54 -11.85
C LEU A 237 -17.50 -7.62 -10.63
N THR A 238 -17.10 -8.42 -9.62
CA THR A 238 -17.78 -8.53 -8.33
C THR A 238 -16.83 -8.08 -7.24
N GLU A 239 -17.23 -7.10 -6.44
CA GLU A 239 -16.39 -6.58 -5.36
C GLU A 239 -16.24 -7.60 -4.22
N LEU A 240 -15.00 -7.93 -3.86
CA LEU A 240 -14.67 -8.83 -2.76
C LEU A 240 -14.22 -8.09 -1.50
N SER A 241 -13.56 -6.96 -1.67
CA SER A 241 -13.02 -6.15 -0.59
C SER A 241 -12.90 -4.71 -1.04
N SER A 242 -13.17 -3.79 -0.13
CA SER A 242 -13.07 -2.35 -0.35
C SER A 242 -12.41 -1.67 0.84
N HIS A 243 -11.51 -0.76 0.57
CA HIS A 243 -10.87 0.11 1.56
C HIS A 243 -10.91 1.54 1.05
N THR A 244 -11.60 2.42 1.75
CA THR A 244 -11.70 3.84 1.42
C THR A 244 -11.12 4.66 2.56
N VAL A 245 -10.18 5.56 2.24
CA VAL A 245 -9.51 6.45 3.18
C VAL A 245 -9.74 7.88 2.73
N GLU A 246 -10.27 8.73 3.60
CA GLU A 246 -10.39 10.16 3.31
C GLU A 246 -9.01 10.83 3.32
N ALA A 247 -8.82 11.84 2.45
CA ALA A 247 -7.53 12.50 2.24
C ALA A 247 -6.94 13.11 3.52
N SER A 248 -7.78 13.72 4.36
CA SER A 248 -7.36 14.30 5.64
C SER A 248 -6.86 13.26 6.63
N PHE A 249 -7.43 12.05 6.62
CA PHE A 249 -7.00 10.94 7.46
C PHE A 249 -5.60 10.45 7.05
N GLY A 250 -5.36 10.31 5.74
CA GLY A 250 -4.05 9.93 5.20
C GLY A 250 -2.98 10.98 5.50
N GLU A 251 -3.26 12.27 5.30
CA GLU A 251 -2.34 13.38 5.57
C GLU A 251 -1.94 13.46 7.05
N LEU A 252 -2.91 13.25 7.95
CA LEU A 252 -2.65 13.20 9.40
C LEU A 252 -1.72 12.03 9.75
N SER A 253 -1.95 10.85 9.18
CA SER A 253 -1.15 9.65 9.39
C SER A 253 0.29 9.84 8.89
N LEU A 254 0.47 10.43 7.71
CA LEU A 254 1.77 10.77 7.14
C LEU A 254 2.55 11.72 8.05
N SER A 255 1.93 12.84 8.44
CA SER A 255 2.58 13.85 9.27
C SER A 255 3.03 13.30 10.63
N LYS A 256 2.15 12.59 11.35
CA LYS A 256 2.47 11.96 12.64
C LYS A 256 3.60 10.94 12.51
N THR A 257 3.57 10.11 11.46
CA THR A 257 4.57 9.06 11.22
C THR A 257 5.94 9.65 10.87
N LEU A 258 6.00 10.69 10.04
CA LEU A 258 7.27 11.36 9.70
C LEU A 258 7.90 12.02 10.92
N VAL A 259 7.11 12.70 11.77
CA VAL A 259 7.60 13.32 13.01
C VAL A 259 8.12 12.26 13.98
N ALA A 260 7.37 11.18 14.20
CA ALA A 260 7.79 10.07 15.06
C ALA A 260 9.09 9.41 14.54
N GLY A 261 9.18 9.19 13.23
CA GLY A 261 10.38 8.66 12.58
C GLY A 261 11.59 9.56 12.75
N LEU A 262 11.43 10.88 12.55
CA LEU A 262 12.51 11.85 12.75
C LEU A 262 13.02 11.85 14.19
N ILE A 263 12.10 11.86 15.18
CA ILE A 263 12.47 11.78 16.60
C ILE A 263 13.25 10.48 16.87
N GLY A 264 12.79 9.35 16.35
CA GLY A 264 13.48 8.06 16.48
C GLY A 264 14.90 8.08 15.93
N ILE A 265 15.09 8.60 14.71
CA ILE A 265 16.40 8.72 14.06
C ILE A 265 17.34 9.61 14.91
N VAL A 266 16.87 10.77 15.36
CA VAL A 266 17.67 11.70 16.17
C VAL A 266 18.08 11.07 17.49
N LEU A 267 17.16 10.37 18.18
CA LEU A 267 17.47 9.66 19.43
C LEU A 267 18.55 8.59 19.23
N VAL A 268 18.44 7.79 18.17
CA VAL A 268 19.44 6.76 17.83
C VAL A 268 20.79 7.41 17.52
N MET A 269 20.84 8.49 16.74
CA MET A 269 22.07 9.21 16.44
C MET A 269 22.75 9.76 17.70
N ILE A 270 21.97 10.37 18.60
CA ILE A 270 22.48 10.88 19.89
C ILE A 270 23.06 9.73 20.71
N LEU A 271 22.34 8.62 20.83
CA LEU A 271 22.79 7.42 21.55
C LEU A 271 24.12 6.89 21.00
N MET A 272 24.24 6.78 19.66
CA MET A 272 25.46 6.35 19.02
C MET A 272 26.65 7.27 19.30
N VAL A 273 26.45 8.59 19.24
CA VAL A 273 27.50 9.57 19.55
C VAL A 273 27.88 9.54 21.03
N VAL A 274 26.92 9.40 21.93
CA VAL A 274 27.16 9.35 23.39
C VAL A 274 27.99 8.11 23.76
N ILE A 275 27.65 6.94 23.20
CA ILE A 275 28.30 5.67 23.55
C ILE A 275 29.63 5.47 22.79
N TYR A 276 29.62 5.68 21.46
CA TYR A 276 30.74 5.34 20.57
C TYR A 276 31.55 6.54 20.09
N LYS A 277 31.22 7.76 20.54
CA LYS A 277 31.98 8.98 20.26
C LYS A 277 32.18 9.19 18.75
N PHE A 278 33.44 9.28 18.29
CA PHE A 278 33.75 9.51 16.88
C PHE A 278 33.21 8.39 15.96
N CYS A 279 33.35 7.13 16.35
CA CYS A 279 32.74 6.01 15.58
C CYS A 279 31.22 6.16 15.50
N GLY A 280 30.57 6.60 16.57
CA GLY A 280 29.13 6.89 16.59
C GLY A 280 28.73 8.05 15.69
N LEU A 281 29.56 9.10 15.60
CA LEU A 281 29.32 10.19 14.65
C LEU A 281 29.39 9.71 13.20
N VAL A 282 30.37 8.88 12.86
CA VAL A 282 30.46 8.29 11.51
C VAL A 282 29.30 7.35 11.24
N ALA A 283 28.83 6.59 12.24
CA ALA A 283 27.64 5.76 12.10
C ALA A 283 26.38 6.63 11.88
N GLY A 284 26.25 7.77 12.55
CA GLY A 284 25.19 8.73 12.31
C GLY A 284 25.15 9.25 10.86
N PHE A 285 26.33 9.57 10.31
CA PHE A 285 26.44 9.85 8.86
C PHE A 285 25.99 8.66 8.02
N GLY A 286 26.40 7.44 8.39
CA GLY A 286 25.95 6.21 7.73
C GLY A 286 24.43 6.06 7.74
N ILE A 287 23.75 6.35 8.87
CA ILE A 287 22.29 6.30 8.99
C ILE A 287 21.63 7.29 8.03
N THR A 288 22.14 8.52 7.94
CA THR A 288 21.60 9.52 7.00
C THR A 288 21.75 9.05 5.56
N LEU A 289 22.91 8.55 5.18
CA LEU A 289 23.17 8.03 3.84
C LEU A 289 22.31 6.78 3.54
N TYR A 290 22.16 5.90 4.52
CA TYR A 290 21.28 4.74 4.44
C TYR A 290 19.83 5.17 4.13
N THR A 291 19.30 6.15 4.87
CA THR A 291 17.93 6.65 4.66
C THR A 291 17.76 7.20 3.24
N ILE A 292 18.71 8.02 2.78
CA ILE A 292 18.67 8.60 1.43
C ILE A 292 18.72 7.52 0.35
N LEU A 293 19.66 6.56 0.47
CA LEU A 293 19.79 5.49 -0.52
C LEU A 293 18.59 4.55 -0.52
N SER A 294 18.01 4.25 0.64
CA SER A 294 16.79 3.45 0.73
C SER A 294 15.62 4.12 0.01
N PHE A 295 15.39 5.41 0.24
CA PHE A 295 14.37 6.17 -0.49
C PHE A 295 14.69 6.29 -1.98
N LEU A 296 15.94 6.56 -2.35
CA LEU A 296 16.34 6.70 -3.75
C LEU A 296 16.12 5.40 -4.54
N ILE A 297 16.54 4.26 -3.99
CA ILE A 297 16.33 2.96 -4.63
C ILE A 297 14.84 2.67 -4.74
N PHE A 298 14.07 2.95 -3.67
CA PHE A 298 12.63 2.76 -3.66
C PHE A 298 11.93 3.59 -4.73
N TYR A 299 12.33 4.87 -4.90
CA TYR A 299 11.86 5.73 -5.99
C TYR A 299 12.24 5.19 -7.37
N LEU A 300 13.49 4.73 -7.56
CA LEU A 300 13.97 4.21 -8.86
C LEU A 300 13.24 2.95 -9.33
N ILE A 301 12.68 2.17 -8.41
CA ILE A 301 11.83 1.00 -8.75
C ILE A 301 10.34 1.37 -8.89
N ASN A 302 10.01 2.67 -8.90
CA ASN A 302 8.63 3.17 -8.88
C ASN A 302 7.80 2.60 -7.72
N GLY A 303 8.40 2.49 -6.53
CA GLY A 303 7.73 1.97 -5.34
C GLY A 303 6.75 2.98 -4.77
N VAL A 304 5.55 2.52 -4.40
CA VAL A 304 4.53 3.32 -3.70
C VAL A 304 4.73 3.18 -2.19
N LEU A 305 5.02 4.30 -1.52
CA LEU A 305 5.31 4.31 -0.08
C LEU A 305 4.02 4.26 0.73
N THR A 306 3.82 3.16 1.44
CA THR A 306 2.68 2.91 2.34
C THR A 306 3.08 3.07 3.80
N LEU A 307 2.11 3.12 4.71
CA LEU A 307 2.36 3.15 6.15
C LEU A 307 3.22 1.94 6.63
N PRO A 308 2.92 0.69 6.22
CA PRO A 308 3.82 -0.44 6.47
C PRO A 308 5.22 -0.28 5.85
N GLY A 309 5.34 0.36 4.67
CA GLY A 309 6.62 0.66 4.05
C GLY A 309 7.48 1.61 4.88
N ILE A 310 6.90 2.65 5.48
CA ILE A 310 7.60 3.55 6.41
C ILE A 310 8.00 2.79 7.68
N ALA A 311 7.13 1.93 8.21
CA ALA A 311 7.46 1.08 9.36
C ALA A 311 8.66 0.16 9.07
N ALA A 312 8.72 -0.43 7.85
CA ALA A 312 9.88 -1.20 7.41
C ALA A 312 11.16 -0.36 7.34
N LEU A 313 11.07 0.89 6.85
CA LEU A 313 12.23 1.80 6.83
C LEU A 313 12.76 2.07 8.23
N LEU A 314 11.88 2.40 9.17
CA LEU A 314 12.26 2.68 10.56
C LEU A 314 12.85 1.44 11.24
N LEU A 315 12.26 0.26 11.01
CA LEU A 315 12.83 -1.02 11.45
C LEU A 315 14.21 -1.23 10.85
N GLY A 316 14.38 -0.95 9.56
CA GLY A 316 15.66 -1.06 8.85
C GLY A 316 16.74 -0.16 9.42
N ILE A 317 16.42 1.06 9.88
CA ILE A 317 17.35 1.96 10.58
C ILE A 317 17.88 1.29 11.87
N GLY A 318 16.99 0.66 12.64
CA GLY A 318 17.38 -0.11 13.83
C GLY A 318 18.37 -1.22 13.50
N MET A 319 18.08 -2.03 12.47
CA MET A 319 18.98 -3.11 12.01
C MET A 319 20.30 -2.59 11.45
N ALA A 320 20.28 -1.45 10.74
CA ALA A 320 21.49 -0.81 10.23
C ALA A 320 22.42 -0.36 11.36
N VAL A 321 21.85 0.21 12.43
CA VAL A 321 22.61 0.61 13.63
C VAL A 321 23.18 -0.61 14.34
N ASP A 322 22.44 -1.70 14.45
CA ASP A 322 22.90 -2.93 15.11
C ASP A 322 24.15 -3.50 14.43
N ALA A 323 24.22 -3.50 13.11
CA ALA A 323 25.42 -3.89 12.37
C ALA A 323 26.67 -3.08 12.78
N SER A 324 26.51 -1.77 13.02
CA SER A 324 27.61 -0.92 13.52
C SER A 324 27.92 -1.21 14.98
N ILE A 325 26.92 -1.42 15.83
CA ILE A 325 27.08 -1.73 17.26
C ILE A 325 27.89 -3.02 17.43
N ILE A 326 27.53 -4.10 16.73
CA ILE A 326 28.25 -5.37 16.78
C ILE A 326 29.74 -5.17 16.42
N SER A 327 30.02 -4.41 15.34
CA SER A 327 31.39 -4.11 14.95
C SER A 327 32.12 -3.27 16.00
N PHE A 328 31.48 -2.24 16.54
CA PHE A 328 32.09 -1.34 17.51
C PHE A 328 32.35 -2.00 18.86
N GLU A 329 31.47 -2.88 19.33
CA GLU A 329 31.73 -3.65 20.55
C GLU A 329 32.89 -4.61 20.36
N ARG A 330 33.04 -5.27 19.22
CA ARG A 330 34.22 -6.10 18.92
C ARG A 330 35.52 -5.29 18.85
N ILE A 331 35.46 -4.05 18.35
CA ILE A 331 36.61 -3.13 18.36
C ILE A 331 36.93 -2.73 19.80
N LYS A 332 35.96 -2.38 20.64
CA LYS A 332 36.10 -2.02 22.05
C LYS A 332 36.75 -3.17 22.84
N GLU A 333 36.28 -4.40 22.68
CA GLU A 333 36.87 -5.59 23.30
C GLU A 333 38.36 -5.71 22.98
N ASN A 334 38.75 -5.56 21.72
CA ASN A 334 40.14 -5.63 21.31
C ASN A 334 41.01 -4.48 21.89
N ILE A 335 40.44 -3.27 22.05
CA ILE A 335 41.13 -2.15 22.71
C ILE A 335 41.32 -2.41 24.21
N LEU A 336 40.27 -2.96 24.88
CA LEU A 336 40.30 -3.27 26.31
C LEU A 336 41.41 -4.27 26.68
N ILE A 337 41.72 -5.24 25.82
CA ILE A 337 42.83 -6.17 26.01
C ILE A 337 44.18 -5.61 25.55
N GLY A 338 44.29 -4.30 25.33
CA GLY A 338 45.55 -3.59 25.10
C GLY A 338 46.06 -3.57 23.65
N LYS A 339 45.27 -4.00 22.64
CA LYS A 339 45.65 -3.86 21.24
C LYS A 339 45.58 -2.42 20.75
N SER A 340 46.41 -2.08 19.77
CA SER A 340 46.37 -0.74 19.14
C SER A 340 45.03 -0.53 18.42
N ILE A 341 44.63 0.73 18.26
CA ILE A 341 43.35 1.09 17.60
C ILE A 341 43.27 0.53 16.18
N ASP A 342 44.36 0.60 15.40
CA ASP A 342 44.38 0.07 14.03
C ASP A 342 44.18 -1.45 13.99
N LYS A 343 44.92 -2.19 14.84
CA LYS A 343 44.78 -3.65 14.94
C LYS A 343 43.40 -4.07 15.50
N SER A 344 42.87 -3.31 16.48
CA SER A 344 41.57 -3.56 17.07
C SER A 344 40.44 -3.33 16.06
N PHE A 345 40.59 -2.32 15.22
CA PHE A 345 39.66 -2.05 14.14
C PHE A 345 39.60 -3.20 13.13
N ASP A 346 40.76 -3.68 12.65
CA ASP A 346 40.79 -4.75 11.66
C ASP A 346 40.26 -6.09 12.22
N LEU A 347 40.67 -6.44 13.44
CA LEU A 347 40.19 -7.67 14.09
C LEU A 347 38.70 -7.59 14.46
N GLY A 348 38.23 -6.45 14.98
CA GLY A 348 36.85 -6.25 15.34
C GLY A 348 35.91 -6.40 14.13
N ASN A 349 36.28 -5.79 13.00
CA ASN A 349 35.55 -5.93 11.76
C ASN A 349 35.56 -7.34 11.16
N LYS A 350 36.69 -8.03 11.25
CA LYS A 350 36.82 -9.42 10.80
C LYS A 350 35.91 -10.35 11.62
N ASN A 351 35.95 -10.20 12.95
CA ASN A 351 35.20 -11.07 13.85
C ASN A 351 33.69 -10.81 13.88
N SER A 352 33.25 -9.60 13.52
CA SER A 352 31.81 -9.23 13.45
C SER A 352 31.17 -9.54 12.10
N PHE A 353 31.98 -9.70 11.04
CA PHE A 353 31.47 -9.76 9.66
C PHE A 353 30.50 -10.91 9.44
N SER A 354 30.83 -12.14 9.83
CA SER A 354 29.96 -13.30 9.68
C SER A 354 28.65 -13.09 10.40
N SER A 355 28.66 -12.70 11.68
CA SER A 355 27.44 -12.49 12.46
C SER A 355 26.51 -11.44 11.86
N ILE A 356 27.08 -10.36 11.27
CA ILE A 356 26.27 -9.32 10.62
C ILE A 356 25.66 -9.84 9.32
N VAL A 357 26.44 -10.57 8.52
CA VAL A 357 25.95 -11.14 7.25
C VAL A 357 24.86 -12.17 7.52
N ASP A 358 25.09 -13.09 8.46
CA ASP A 358 24.13 -14.14 8.80
C ASP A 358 22.79 -13.56 9.29
N ALA A 359 22.81 -12.54 10.15
CA ALA A 359 21.61 -11.84 10.61
C ALA A 359 20.85 -11.17 9.44
N ASN A 360 21.56 -10.59 8.50
CA ASN A 360 20.96 -9.94 7.33
C ASN A 360 20.38 -10.97 6.33
N ILE A 361 21.05 -12.12 6.13
CA ILE A 361 20.55 -13.18 5.25
C ILE A 361 19.26 -13.78 5.79
N THR A 362 19.18 -14.04 7.11
CA THR A 362 17.92 -14.54 7.70
C THR A 362 16.77 -13.56 7.52
N THR A 363 17.02 -12.27 7.60
CA THR A 363 16.02 -11.22 7.33
C THR A 363 15.60 -11.20 5.85
N ILE A 364 16.55 -11.36 4.91
CA ILE A 364 16.24 -11.44 3.47
C ILE A 364 15.38 -12.66 3.18
N ILE A 365 15.68 -13.83 3.76
CA ILE A 365 14.87 -15.05 3.59
C ILE A 365 13.42 -14.78 4.00
N ALA A 366 13.22 -14.22 5.19
CA ALA A 366 11.86 -13.88 5.65
C ALA A 366 11.18 -12.84 4.74
N ALA A 367 11.90 -11.78 4.34
CA ALA A 367 11.35 -10.73 3.48
C ALA A 367 10.98 -11.24 2.09
N VAL A 368 11.79 -12.10 1.46
CA VAL A 368 11.49 -12.71 0.16
C VAL A 368 10.23 -13.59 0.24
N ILE A 369 10.08 -14.37 1.31
CA ILE A 369 8.90 -15.20 1.50
C ILE A 369 7.65 -14.34 1.69
N LEU A 370 7.75 -13.25 2.48
CA LEU A 370 6.66 -12.29 2.64
C LEU A 370 6.32 -11.57 1.33
N PHE A 371 7.31 -11.27 0.48
CA PHE A 371 7.09 -10.68 -0.84
C PHE A 371 6.31 -11.62 -1.78
N ILE A 372 6.64 -12.92 -1.77
CA ILE A 372 6.00 -13.92 -2.65
C ILE A 372 4.58 -14.27 -2.20
N LEU A 373 4.38 -14.45 -0.89
CA LEU A 373 3.13 -14.98 -0.32
C LEU A 373 2.22 -13.90 0.28
N GLY A 374 2.76 -12.69 0.53
CA GLY A 374 2.00 -11.58 1.10
C GLY A 374 1.03 -10.94 0.10
N ASP A 375 0.04 -10.24 0.63
CA ASP A 375 -0.83 -9.33 -0.11
C ASP A 375 -0.10 -8.03 -0.49
N SER A 376 -0.81 -7.11 -1.15
CA SER A 376 -0.24 -5.85 -1.64
C SER A 376 0.44 -5.03 -0.54
N SER A 377 -0.18 -4.86 0.63
CA SER A 377 0.39 -4.09 1.76
C SER A 377 1.63 -4.76 2.35
N ILE A 378 1.59 -6.09 2.51
CA ILE A 378 2.71 -6.89 3.00
C ILE A 378 3.85 -6.91 1.98
N ARG A 379 3.55 -6.94 0.67
CA ARG A 379 4.58 -6.84 -0.39
C ARG A 379 5.32 -5.52 -0.35
N GLY A 380 4.63 -4.40 -0.15
CA GLY A 380 5.26 -3.09 0.01
C GLY A 380 6.23 -3.05 1.19
N PHE A 381 5.81 -3.57 2.36
CA PHE A 381 6.67 -3.77 3.53
C PHE A 381 7.89 -4.64 3.22
N ALA A 382 7.69 -5.80 2.60
CA ALA A 382 8.75 -6.75 2.28
C ALA A 382 9.75 -6.19 1.27
N THR A 383 9.28 -5.46 0.25
CA THR A 383 10.13 -4.77 -0.73
C THR A 383 11.05 -3.76 -0.05
N MET A 384 10.48 -2.89 0.80
CA MET A 384 11.26 -1.92 1.55
C MET A 384 12.26 -2.62 2.48
N LEU A 385 11.88 -3.73 3.12
CA LEU A 385 12.76 -4.49 3.99
C LEU A 385 13.95 -5.10 3.23
N ILE A 386 13.73 -5.66 2.03
CA ILE A 386 14.81 -6.18 1.17
C ILE A 386 15.78 -5.05 0.79
N ILE A 387 15.27 -3.91 0.34
CA ILE A 387 16.08 -2.73 0.02
C ILE A 387 16.91 -2.32 1.23
N ASN A 388 16.28 -2.21 2.38
CA ASN A 388 16.90 -1.80 3.63
C ASN A 388 18.07 -2.70 4.03
N VAL A 389 17.92 -4.02 3.90
CA VAL A 389 18.99 -4.96 4.21
C VAL A 389 20.16 -4.83 3.23
N LEU A 390 19.88 -4.71 1.93
CA LEU A 390 20.92 -4.50 0.92
C LEU A 390 21.68 -3.19 1.15
N VAL A 391 20.97 -2.11 1.44
CA VAL A 391 21.56 -0.81 1.76
C VAL A 391 22.36 -0.86 3.09
N THR A 392 21.88 -1.60 4.09
CA THR A 392 22.61 -1.81 5.36
C THR A 392 23.97 -2.46 5.10
N ILE A 393 24.02 -3.53 4.31
CA ILE A 393 25.28 -4.20 3.99
C ILE A 393 26.20 -3.22 3.25
N PHE A 394 25.70 -2.48 2.28
CA PHE A 394 26.52 -1.54 1.50
C PHE A 394 27.01 -0.36 2.35
N VAL A 395 26.13 0.32 3.07
CA VAL A 395 26.47 1.54 3.81
C VAL A 395 27.15 1.24 5.13
N MET A 396 26.53 0.40 5.98
CA MET A 396 27.02 0.22 7.35
C MET A 396 28.16 -0.77 7.44
N VAL A 397 28.14 -1.85 6.63
CA VAL A 397 29.20 -2.86 6.67
C VAL A 397 30.38 -2.50 5.78
N PHE A 398 30.16 -1.89 4.62
CA PHE A 398 31.25 -1.54 3.70
C PHE A 398 31.68 -0.08 3.84
N LEU A 399 30.80 0.89 3.53
CA LEU A 399 31.19 2.30 3.41
C LEU A 399 31.61 2.92 4.75
N THR A 400 30.87 2.66 5.83
CA THR A 400 31.20 3.14 7.17
C THR A 400 32.56 2.64 7.64
N LYS A 401 32.91 1.36 7.33
CA LYS A 401 34.22 0.82 7.62
C LYS A 401 35.33 1.53 6.85
N VAL A 402 35.12 1.82 5.57
CA VAL A 402 36.11 2.54 4.74
C VAL A 402 36.35 3.94 5.31
N ILE A 403 35.31 4.64 5.71
CA ILE A 403 35.41 5.98 6.31
C ILE A 403 36.21 5.90 7.64
N ILE A 404 35.82 5.02 8.56
CA ILE A 404 36.51 4.89 9.84
C ILE A 404 37.96 4.47 9.64
N LYS A 405 38.25 3.52 8.72
CA LYS A 405 39.62 3.10 8.40
C LYS A 405 40.49 4.25 7.89
N TYR A 406 39.92 5.15 7.05
CA TYR A 406 40.63 6.36 6.63
C TYR A 406 41.05 7.20 7.83
N PHE A 407 40.15 7.45 8.81
CA PHE A 407 40.49 8.22 10.01
C PHE A 407 41.46 7.50 10.95
N VAL A 408 41.38 6.19 11.10
CA VAL A 408 42.35 5.38 11.87
C VAL A 408 43.76 5.52 11.30
N LYS A 409 43.91 5.47 9.95
CA LYS A 409 45.19 5.67 9.28
C LYS A 409 45.81 7.05 9.50
N THR A 410 45.06 8.06 9.89
CA THR A 410 45.62 9.38 10.25
C THR A 410 46.37 9.37 11.56
N LYS A 411 46.23 8.31 12.39
CA LYS A 411 46.85 8.14 13.71
C LYS A 411 46.55 9.25 14.75
N VAL A 412 45.53 10.04 14.51
CA VAL A 412 45.11 11.12 15.43
C VAL A 412 44.52 10.56 16.73
N PHE A 413 43.96 9.38 16.68
CA PHE A 413 43.34 8.71 17.81
C PHE A 413 44.23 7.74 18.58
N ASP A 414 45.49 7.44 18.14
CA ASP A 414 46.34 6.39 18.71
C ASP A 414 46.46 6.44 20.25
N ASN A 415 46.49 7.64 20.83
CA ASN A 415 46.53 7.84 22.26
C ASN A 415 45.21 8.31 22.89
N LYS A 416 44.11 8.28 22.14
CA LYS A 416 42.79 8.83 22.54
C LYS A 416 41.65 7.84 22.32
N PRO A 417 41.71 6.62 22.90
CA PRO A 417 40.67 5.61 22.68
C PRO A 417 39.27 6.05 23.16
N TYR A 418 39.21 6.92 24.16
CA TYR A 418 37.96 7.48 24.62
C TYR A 418 37.25 8.36 23.55
N LEU A 419 38.02 9.23 22.89
CA LEU A 419 37.44 10.07 21.81
C LEU A 419 37.13 9.25 20.55
N PHE A 420 37.84 8.15 20.33
CA PHE A 420 37.59 7.27 19.20
C PHE A 420 36.28 6.46 19.37
N ILE A 421 36.16 5.72 20.50
CA ILE A 421 35.09 4.72 20.69
C ILE A 421 34.59 4.63 22.15
N GLY A 422 34.89 5.59 23.00
CA GLY A 422 34.39 5.68 24.37
C GLY A 422 35.14 4.84 25.41
N VAL A 423 36.29 4.19 25.06
CA VAL A 423 37.10 3.37 26.01
C VAL A 423 37.98 4.27 26.86
N LYS A 424 37.78 4.26 28.17
CA LYS A 424 38.67 4.99 29.13
C LYS A 424 40.02 4.28 29.28
N LYS A 425 41.12 5.02 29.25
CA LYS A 425 42.49 4.48 29.35
C LYS A 425 42.74 3.62 30.61
N ASN A 426 42.12 3.98 31.73
CA ASN A 426 42.25 3.25 33.00
C ASN A 426 41.53 1.89 33.02
N LYS A 427 40.71 1.59 31.99
CA LYS A 427 40.07 0.29 31.82
C LYS A 427 40.79 -0.65 30.87
N ILE A 428 41.90 -0.20 30.26
CA ILE A 428 42.70 -1.01 29.34
C ILE A 428 43.59 -1.92 30.18
N GLU A 429 43.28 -3.21 30.20
CA GLU A 429 44.04 -4.23 30.87
C GLU A 429 44.99 -4.89 29.86
N LYS A 430 46.27 -5.13 30.25
CA LYS A 430 47.19 -5.89 29.41
C LYS A 430 47.03 -7.41 29.56
N SER A 431 45.88 -7.86 30.05
CA SER A 431 45.58 -9.28 30.23
C SER A 431 44.81 -9.83 29.01
N SER A 432 45.05 -11.11 28.70
CA SER A 432 44.39 -11.81 27.60
C SER A 432 42.87 -12.05 27.81
N GLU A 433 42.36 -11.75 28.98
CA GLU A 433 40.95 -12.01 29.36
C GLU A 433 40.24 -10.72 29.75
N ILE A 434 39.02 -10.54 29.23
CA ILE A 434 38.14 -9.44 29.59
C ILE A 434 37.34 -9.86 30.84
N LYS A 435 37.45 -9.10 31.95
CA LYS A 435 36.60 -9.32 33.11
C LYS A 435 35.13 -8.98 32.76
N ILE A 436 34.31 -10.00 32.74
CA ILE A 436 32.89 -9.87 32.47
C ILE A 436 32.19 -9.41 33.77
N PRO A 437 31.39 -8.31 33.77
CA PRO A 437 30.74 -7.79 34.98
C PRO A 437 29.85 -8.80 35.72
N TYR A 438 29.39 -9.83 35.01
CA TYR A 438 28.47 -10.86 35.52
C TYR A 438 29.13 -12.24 35.68
N GLU A 439 30.43 -12.35 35.78
CA GLU A 439 31.20 -13.61 35.91
C GLU A 439 30.74 -14.46 37.12
N LYS A 440 30.18 -13.82 38.15
CA LYS A 440 29.60 -14.51 39.33
C LYS A 440 28.31 -15.27 39.06
N ILE A 441 27.58 -14.97 37.94
CA ILE A 441 26.33 -15.61 37.58
C ILE A 441 26.64 -16.77 36.61
N ASN A 442 26.61 -17.98 37.10
CA ASN A 442 26.80 -19.15 36.23
C ASN A 442 25.48 -19.54 35.57
N ILE A 443 25.18 -18.88 34.42
CA ILE A 443 23.93 -19.06 33.65
C ILE A 443 23.77 -20.52 33.22
N VAL A 444 24.88 -21.21 32.87
CA VAL A 444 24.83 -22.63 32.45
C VAL A 444 24.37 -23.53 33.58
N LYS A 445 24.74 -23.20 34.84
CA LYS A 445 24.33 -23.99 36.02
C LYS A 445 22.82 -23.81 36.33
N THR A 446 22.25 -22.65 35.99
CA THR A 446 20.84 -22.32 36.21
C THR A 446 19.90 -22.75 35.07
N LYS A 447 20.42 -23.39 33.99
CA LYS A 447 19.64 -23.77 32.79
C LYS A 447 18.37 -24.56 33.10
N LYS A 448 18.38 -25.46 34.13
CA LYS A 448 17.19 -26.24 34.53
C LYS A 448 16.03 -25.34 35.00
N TYR A 449 16.33 -24.30 35.76
CA TYR A 449 15.33 -23.32 36.22
C TYR A 449 14.81 -22.47 35.08
N SER A 450 15.70 -22.10 34.14
CA SER A 450 15.31 -21.35 32.92
C SER A 450 14.36 -22.18 32.05
N TYR A 451 14.65 -23.47 31.82
CA TYR A 451 13.74 -24.36 31.08
C TYR A 451 12.39 -24.53 31.76
N LEU A 452 12.39 -24.76 33.10
CA LEU A 452 11.18 -24.89 33.87
C LEU A 452 10.30 -23.62 33.79
N LEU A 453 10.93 -22.45 33.94
CA LEU A 453 10.25 -21.14 33.80
C LEU A 453 9.66 -20.96 32.40
N THR A 454 10.43 -21.29 31.36
CA THR A 454 9.97 -21.16 29.97
C THR A 454 8.78 -22.08 29.68
N ILE A 455 8.86 -23.35 30.12
CA ILE A 455 7.76 -24.31 29.96
C ILE A 455 6.51 -23.84 30.73
N MET A 456 6.69 -23.36 31.98
CA MET A 456 5.60 -22.82 32.78
C MET A 456 4.93 -21.61 32.07
N LEU A 457 5.73 -20.67 31.54
CA LEU A 457 5.23 -19.53 30.78
C LEU A 457 4.45 -19.97 29.54
N ILE A 458 4.97 -20.94 28.78
CA ILE A 458 4.28 -21.48 27.59
C ILE A 458 2.91 -22.10 28.01
N ILE A 459 2.87 -22.88 29.08
CA ILE A 459 1.61 -23.50 29.58
C ILE A 459 0.62 -22.41 30.01
N VAL A 460 1.07 -21.43 30.81
CA VAL A 460 0.21 -20.33 31.27
C VAL A 460 -0.31 -19.50 30.10
N MET A 461 0.56 -19.12 29.16
CA MET A 461 0.17 -18.35 27.98
C MET A 461 -0.79 -19.13 27.08
N SER A 462 -0.53 -20.44 26.86
CA SER A 462 -1.44 -21.31 26.10
C SER A 462 -2.79 -21.46 26.80
N GLY A 463 -2.79 -21.60 28.13
CA GLY A 463 -4.01 -21.66 28.91
C GLY A 463 -4.84 -20.37 28.86
N LEU A 464 -4.19 -19.22 28.97
CA LEU A 464 -4.84 -17.90 28.80
C LEU A 464 -5.38 -17.71 27.37
N PHE A 465 -4.63 -18.16 26.36
CA PHE A 465 -5.02 -18.13 24.97
C PHE A 465 -6.30 -18.95 24.71
N ILE A 466 -6.36 -20.16 25.24
CA ILE A 466 -7.55 -21.03 25.11
C ILE A 466 -8.74 -20.45 25.89
N TYR A 467 -8.49 -19.88 27.09
CA TYR A 467 -9.55 -19.35 27.94
C TYR A 467 -10.15 -18.04 27.42
N ARG A 468 -9.32 -17.08 26.98
CA ARG A 468 -9.75 -15.75 26.53
C ARG A 468 -9.96 -15.64 25.02
N GLY A 469 -9.36 -16.52 24.23
CA GLY A 469 -9.27 -16.36 22.78
C GLY A 469 -8.33 -15.21 22.38
N ILE A 470 -8.31 -14.90 21.09
CA ILE A 470 -7.66 -13.71 20.52
C ILE A 470 -8.73 -12.86 19.86
N ASN A 471 -8.71 -11.56 20.11
CA ASN A 471 -9.44 -10.61 19.30
C ASN A 471 -8.67 -10.45 17.98
N LEU A 472 -9.22 -11.01 16.92
CA LEU A 472 -8.65 -10.93 15.58
C LEU A 472 -9.08 -9.62 14.93
N GLY A 473 -8.16 -8.93 14.31
CA GLY A 473 -8.47 -7.81 13.44
C GLY A 473 -9.32 -8.24 12.24
N ILE A 474 -9.90 -7.26 11.56
CA ILE A 474 -10.88 -7.49 10.50
C ILE A 474 -10.34 -8.32 9.33
N ASP A 475 -9.06 -8.22 9.02
CA ASP A 475 -8.38 -9.04 8.01
C ASP A 475 -8.51 -10.54 8.29
N PHE A 476 -8.60 -10.93 9.57
CA PHE A 476 -8.67 -12.31 10.03
C PHE A 476 -10.07 -12.71 10.51
N SER A 477 -10.92 -11.75 10.89
CA SER A 477 -12.31 -12.00 11.31
C SER A 477 -13.32 -11.89 10.18
N GLY A 478 -13.02 -11.06 9.15
CA GLY A 478 -13.96 -10.58 8.14
C GLY A 478 -14.93 -9.56 8.75
N GLY A 479 -15.62 -8.80 7.91
CA GLY A 479 -16.56 -7.76 8.31
C GLY A 479 -16.15 -6.37 7.84
N THR A 480 -16.53 -5.30 8.55
CA THR A 480 -16.19 -3.91 8.22
C THR A 480 -15.61 -3.19 9.43
N SER A 481 -14.48 -2.52 9.25
CA SER A 481 -13.87 -1.60 10.23
C SER A 481 -14.19 -0.16 9.83
N ILE A 482 -14.59 0.63 10.81
CA ILE A 482 -14.94 2.05 10.66
C ILE A 482 -14.07 2.81 11.63
N SER A 483 -13.09 3.57 11.10
CA SER A 483 -12.24 4.45 11.90
C SER A 483 -12.67 5.89 11.70
N ILE A 484 -12.84 6.62 12.78
CA ILE A 484 -13.41 7.97 12.83
C ILE A 484 -12.41 8.89 13.52
N ASN A 485 -12.07 10.01 12.89
CA ASN A 485 -11.20 11.02 13.47
C ASN A 485 -12.05 12.05 14.24
N THR A 486 -11.87 12.11 15.57
CA THR A 486 -12.65 12.98 16.46
C THR A 486 -11.89 14.22 16.92
N LYS A 487 -10.73 14.51 16.33
CA LYS A 487 -9.82 15.57 16.77
C LYS A 487 -10.45 16.96 16.88
N ASP A 488 -11.33 17.28 15.95
CA ASP A 488 -11.96 18.60 15.86
C ASP A 488 -13.37 18.65 16.50
N ASN A 489 -13.91 17.48 16.89
CA ASN A 489 -15.24 17.33 17.47
C ASN A 489 -15.18 16.42 18.70
N ASN A 490 -15.70 16.87 19.82
CA ASN A 490 -15.78 16.12 21.08
C ASN A 490 -16.83 14.99 21.02
N THR A 491 -16.84 14.19 19.94
CA THR A 491 -17.80 13.11 19.72
C THR A 491 -17.38 11.89 20.53
N ASP A 492 -18.26 11.43 21.42
CA ASP A 492 -18.01 10.28 22.29
C ASP A 492 -18.37 8.97 21.57
N LEU A 493 -17.57 7.91 21.82
CA LEU A 493 -17.79 6.54 21.34
C LEU A 493 -19.24 6.07 21.54
N ASN A 494 -19.84 6.38 22.70
CA ASN A 494 -21.23 5.97 23.02
C ASN A 494 -22.28 6.61 22.10
N THR A 495 -22.00 7.80 21.58
CA THR A 495 -22.91 8.49 20.66
C THR A 495 -22.88 7.84 19.28
N ILE A 496 -21.69 7.52 18.77
CA ILE A 496 -21.50 6.83 17.49
C ILE A 496 -22.09 5.41 17.53
N LYS A 497 -21.91 4.70 18.67
CA LYS A 497 -22.50 3.38 18.86
C LYS A 497 -24.02 3.34 18.74
N LYS A 498 -24.73 4.39 19.14
CA LYS A 498 -26.18 4.47 18.99
C LYS A 498 -26.62 4.46 17.54
N ASP A 499 -25.84 5.08 16.67
CA ASP A 499 -26.13 5.08 15.23
C ASP A 499 -25.76 3.77 14.55
N LEU A 500 -24.85 3.00 15.15
CA LEU A 500 -24.42 1.69 14.66
C LEU A 500 -25.17 0.51 15.33
N THR A 501 -26.27 0.77 16.04
CA THR A 501 -27.06 -0.30 16.74
C THR A 501 -27.69 -1.32 15.79
N SER A 502 -27.82 -0.98 14.50
CA SER A 502 -28.30 -1.92 13.47
C SER A 502 -27.27 -2.98 13.08
N TYR A 503 -26.00 -2.80 13.45
CA TYR A 503 -24.89 -3.69 13.12
C TYR A 503 -24.40 -4.47 14.34
N HIS A 504 -23.80 -5.64 14.11
CA HIS A 504 -23.18 -6.44 15.18
C HIS A 504 -21.75 -5.99 15.43
N ILE A 505 -21.53 -5.15 16.43
CA ILE A 505 -20.20 -4.69 16.83
C ILE A 505 -19.41 -5.86 17.43
N ILE A 506 -18.25 -6.17 16.87
CA ILE A 506 -17.34 -7.25 17.29
C ILE A 506 -16.07 -6.74 17.97
N GLY A 507 -15.70 -5.49 17.72
CA GLY A 507 -14.52 -4.85 18.29
C GLY A 507 -14.71 -3.35 18.42
N GLU A 508 -14.00 -2.76 19.36
CA GLU A 508 -13.95 -1.33 19.55
C GLU A 508 -12.62 -0.91 20.15
N SER A 509 -12.08 0.18 19.69
CA SER A 509 -10.90 0.79 20.28
C SER A 509 -10.98 2.32 20.16
N THR A 510 -10.44 2.98 21.17
CA THR A 510 -10.27 4.45 21.16
C THR A 510 -8.82 4.74 21.45
N ASN A 511 -8.17 5.43 20.54
CA ASN A 511 -6.78 5.83 20.68
C ASN A 511 -6.65 7.32 20.39
N ASN A 512 -6.51 8.13 21.44
CA ASN A 512 -6.48 9.60 21.40
C ASN A 512 -7.68 10.16 20.59
N ASP A 513 -7.43 10.59 19.37
CA ASP A 513 -8.38 11.27 18.49
C ASP A 513 -9.08 10.33 17.48
N ILE A 514 -8.83 9.01 17.55
CA ILE A 514 -9.38 8.02 16.61
C ILE A 514 -10.23 7.03 17.38
N ILE A 515 -11.48 6.88 16.95
CA ILE A 515 -12.41 5.84 17.38
C ILE A 515 -12.51 4.82 16.25
N SER A 516 -12.19 3.55 16.52
CA SER A 516 -12.36 2.46 15.57
C SER A 516 -13.41 1.47 16.09
N ILE A 517 -14.37 1.12 15.22
CA ILE A 517 -15.46 0.20 15.50
C ILE A 517 -15.46 -0.87 14.41
N ASP A 518 -15.34 -2.12 14.82
CA ASP A 518 -15.40 -3.27 13.93
C ASP A 518 -16.79 -3.91 14.00
N ILE A 519 -17.43 -4.12 12.85
CA ILE A 519 -18.72 -4.77 12.71
C ILE A 519 -18.58 -6.08 11.93
N LYS A 520 -19.45 -7.03 12.24
CA LYS A 520 -19.41 -8.37 11.64
C LYS A 520 -19.87 -8.39 10.18
N GLU A 521 -20.75 -7.48 9.81
CA GLU A 521 -21.29 -7.35 8.47
C GLU A 521 -20.22 -6.85 7.51
N THR A 522 -20.15 -7.44 6.32
CA THR A 522 -19.35 -6.92 5.22
C THR A 522 -20.24 -5.98 4.42
N LEU A 523 -20.03 -4.68 4.60
CA LEU A 523 -20.80 -3.64 3.91
C LEU A 523 -20.44 -3.59 2.42
N ASN A 524 -21.44 -3.43 1.58
CA ASN A 524 -21.26 -3.15 0.16
C ASN A 524 -20.98 -1.66 -0.08
N GLU A 525 -20.71 -1.29 -1.34
CA GLU A 525 -20.34 0.08 -1.73
C GLU A 525 -21.40 1.13 -1.32
N GLU A 526 -22.67 0.84 -1.57
CA GLU A 526 -23.76 1.76 -1.26
C GLU A 526 -23.93 1.95 0.25
N GLU A 527 -23.79 0.88 1.02
CA GLU A 527 -23.84 0.90 2.48
C GLU A 527 -22.63 1.67 3.07
N ILE A 528 -21.42 1.46 2.55
CA ILE A 528 -20.21 2.21 2.96
C ILE A 528 -20.41 3.70 2.73
N LYS A 529 -20.89 4.09 1.55
CA LYS A 529 -21.16 5.48 1.21
C LYS A 529 -22.20 6.11 2.10
N ASN A 530 -23.35 5.43 2.25
CA ASN A 530 -24.45 5.95 3.07
C ASN A 530 -24.02 6.13 4.52
N LEU A 531 -23.22 5.20 5.03
CA LEU A 531 -22.67 5.28 6.38
C LEU A 531 -21.63 6.40 6.50
N GLY A 532 -20.68 6.52 5.57
CA GLY A 532 -19.69 7.59 5.56
C GLY A 532 -20.34 8.98 5.49
N ASN A 533 -21.25 9.18 4.54
CA ASN A 533 -22.00 10.45 4.41
C ASN A 533 -22.82 10.77 5.66
N LYS A 534 -23.46 9.78 6.27
CA LYS A 534 -24.19 9.96 7.52
C LYS A 534 -23.29 10.41 8.65
N LEU A 535 -22.17 9.72 8.86
CA LEU A 535 -21.21 10.08 9.91
C LEU A 535 -20.61 11.47 9.68
N GLN A 536 -20.31 11.82 8.43
CA GLN A 536 -19.82 13.16 8.07
C GLN A 536 -20.87 14.24 8.30
N SER A 537 -22.13 14.00 7.90
CA SER A 537 -23.21 14.98 8.10
C SER A 537 -23.58 15.18 9.56
N ASP A 538 -23.65 14.09 10.34
CA ASP A 538 -24.15 14.12 11.71
C ASP A 538 -23.08 14.59 12.71
N TYR A 539 -21.81 14.28 12.42
CA TYR A 539 -20.69 14.53 13.36
C TYR A 539 -19.59 15.43 12.79
N ASN A 540 -19.63 15.78 11.49
CA ASN A 540 -18.56 16.51 10.78
C ASN A 540 -17.17 15.88 11.01
N VAL A 541 -17.08 14.58 10.84
CA VAL A 541 -15.87 13.76 11.08
C VAL A 541 -15.43 13.09 9.80
N ASP A 542 -14.11 12.95 9.66
CA ASP A 542 -13.51 12.17 8.57
C ASP A 542 -13.50 10.69 8.94
N THR A 543 -13.71 9.84 7.94
CA THR A 543 -13.82 8.39 8.14
C THR A 543 -12.85 7.60 7.26
N GLU A 544 -12.39 6.48 7.78
CA GLU A 544 -11.72 5.42 7.03
C GLU A 544 -12.55 4.15 7.18
N ILE A 545 -13.07 3.62 6.07
CA ILE A 545 -13.93 2.43 6.08
C ILE A 545 -13.27 1.32 5.28
N TYR A 546 -13.06 0.18 5.93
CA TYR A 546 -12.41 -0.99 5.37
C TYR A 546 -13.30 -2.23 5.52
N ALA A 547 -13.74 -2.81 4.39
CA ALA A 547 -14.58 -4.01 4.36
C ALA A 547 -13.81 -5.21 3.80
N VAL A 548 -13.92 -6.36 4.47
CA VAL A 548 -13.24 -7.62 4.10
C VAL A 548 -14.24 -8.75 4.01
N SER A 549 -14.38 -9.33 2.81
CA SER A 549 -15.24 -10.49 2.59
C SER A 549 -14.65 -11.78 3.21
N ASN A 550 -15.53 -12.77 3.44
CA ASN A 550 -15.10 -14.07 3.96
C ASN A 550 -14.11 -14.81 3.05
N ILE A 551 -14.15 -14.58 1.75
CA ILE A 551 -13.24 -15.18 0.77
C ILE A 551 -11.83 -14.62 0.99
N VAL A 552 -11.70 -13.30 1.05
CA VAL A 552 -10.43 -12.60 1.29
C VAL A 552 -9.85 -12.99 2.65
N LYS A 553 -10.66 -12.99 3.71
CA LYS A 553 -10.28 -13.45 5.04
C LYS A 553 -9.61 -14.84 5.03
N GLN A 554 -10.28 -15.84 4.41
CA GLN A 554 -9.75 -17.21 4.38
C GLN A 554 -8.39 -17.27 3.69
N GLU A 555 -8.20 -16.48 2.64
CA GLU A 555 -6.95 -16.43 1.90
C GLU A 555 -5.84 -15.73 2.70
N LEU A 556 -6.13 -14.58 3.32
CA LEU A 556 -5.18 -13.87 4.17
C LEU A 556 -4.68 -14.77 5.32
N VAL A 557 -5.59 -15.46 6.02
CA VAL A 557 -5.24 -16.43 7.08
C VAL A 557 -4.34 -17.55 6.53
N LYS A 558 -4.72 -18.15 5.41
CA LYS A 558 -3.96 -19.22 4.77
C LYS A 558 -2.57 -18.78 4.35
N ASN A 559 -2.46 -17.59 3.74
CA ASN A 559 -1.19 -17.06 3.28
C ASN A 559 -0.30 -16.63 4.45
N ALA A 560 -0.85 -16.05 5.51
CA ALA A 560 -0.11 -15.71 6.73
C ALA A 560 0.50 -16.97 7.39
N ILE A 561 -0.30 -18.05 7.54
CA ILE A 561 0.19 -19.31 8.10
C ILE A 561 1.27 -19.93 7.20
N LYS A 562 1.07 -19.95 5.88
CA LYS A 562 2.08 -20.45 4.94
C LYS A 562 3.37 -19.65 5.01
N SER A 563 3.29 -18.31 5.03
CA SER A 563 4.45 -17.44 5.12
C SER A 563 5.24 -17.70 6.39
N LEU A 564 4.57 -17.86 7.53
CA LEU A 564 5.21 -18.18 8.81
C LEU A 564 5.94 -19.53 8.76
N ILE A 565 5.30 -20.56 8.22
CA ILE A 565 5.88 -21.90 8.10
C ILE A 565 7.10 -21.88 7.17
N PHE A 566 6.97 -21.33 5.97
CA PHE A 566 8.07 -21.30 4.99
C PHE A 566 9.23 -20.44 5.47
N ALA A 567 8.96 -19.29 6.12
CA ALA A 567 10.01 -18.46 6.71
C ALA A 567 10.76 -19.20 7.82
N SER A 568 10.03 -19.88 8.71
CA SER A 568 10.63 -20.70 9.78
C SER A 568 11.50 -21.82 9.22
N ILE A 569 11.02 -22.55 8.22
CA ILE A 569 11.76 -23.61 7.54
C ILE A 569 13.02 -23.04 6.86
N GLY A 570 12.89 -21.94 6.12
CA GLY A 570 14.00 -21.28 5.44
C GLY A 570 15.11 -20.85 6.41
N ILE A 571 14.73 -20.25 7.54
CA ILE A 571 15.69 -19.84 8.59
C ILE A 571 16.35 -21.05 9.26
N VAL A 572 15.60 -22.13 9.52
CA VAL A 572 16.17 -23.35 10.14
C VAL A 572 17.13 -24.08 9.21
N ILE A 573 16.87 -24.06 7.89
CA ILE A 573 17.77 -24.69 6.90
C ILE A 573 19.07 -23.89 6.76
N TYR A 574 19.01 -22.55 6.79
CA TYR A 574 20.17 -21.68 6.75
C TYR A 574 21.02 -21.82 8.01
#